data_8245635d0f55c1a32d0057db6c95c391
#
_entry.id   8245635d0f55c1a32d0057db6c95c391
#
_cell.length_a   1.000
_cell.length_b   1.000
_cell.length_c   1.000
_cell.angle_alpha   90.00
_cell.angle_beta   90.00
_cell.angle_gamma   90.00
#
_symmetry.space_group_name_H-M   'P 1'
#
loop_
_entity.id
_entity.type
_entity.pdbx_description
1 polymer ?
#
loop_
_entity_poly.entity_id
_entity_poly.type
_entity_poly.pdbx_seq_one_letter_code
_entity_poly.pdbx_strand_id
1 'polypeptide(L)'
;MNVKSALVTCHAERPLDDEAWRRLHAVLRARPGGFTIVPLLRPPDAAAGEDEQTWLARARVAAALGPIGLHTHWTSPEHARPSGGTPAERVRREIAWLREHDLEPRLFCGGGWYTDAEVEQAVAEAGLVDCTATTFAPPVPEPHRRVDGPAQGLLPATHSLGMLVRGVLGPLPEFVHAYFHDTALGDRRRRTALRGALPLLALRRRRLDLDAVQS
;
A
#
# COMPACT_ATOMS: atom_id res chain seq x y z
N MET A 1 -11.30 -1.64 -25.02
CA MET A 1 -12.29 -1.36 -23.95
C MET A 1 -11.54 -1.37 -22.62
N ASN A 2 -11.43 -0.22 -21.98
CA ASN A 2 -10.81 -0.17 -20.65
C ASN A 2 -11.64 -0.98 -19.66
N VAL A 3 -11.05 -2.04 -19.12
CA VAL A 3 -11.73 -2.88 -18.12
C VAL A 3 -11.76 -2.13 -16.80
N LYS A 4 -12.98 -1.80 -16.34
CA LYS A 4 -13.17 -1.17 -15.02
C LYS A 4 -12.59 -2.06 -13.93
N SER A 5 -11.54 -1.61 -13.25
CA SER A 5 -10.75 -2.43 -12.32
C SER A 5 -10.59 -1.79 -10.95
N ALA A 6 -10.22 -2.62 -9.97
CA ALA A 6 -9.88 -2.15 -8.64
C ALA A 6 -8.70 -2.90 -8.03
N LEU A 7 -7.91 -2.16 -7.27
CA LEU A 7 -6.84 -2.62 -6.41
C LEU A 7 -7.19 -2.29 -4.95
N VAL A 8 -6.78 -3.14 -4.02
CA VAL A 8 -6.94 -2.88 -2.58
C VAL A 8 -5.60 -3.07 -1.88
N THR A 9 -5.15 -2.04 -1.18
CA THR A 9 -3.92 -2.09 -0.39
C THR A 9 -4.18 -1.81 1.09
N CYS A 10 -3.29 -2.32 1.94
CA CYS A 10 -3.25 -1.99 3.36
C CYS A 10 -1.88 -1.43 3.72
N HIS A 11 -1.80 -0.20 4.21
CA HIS A 11 -0.58 0.33 4.78
C HIS A 11 -0.36 -0.31 6.15
N ALA A 12 0.61 -1.23 6.22
CA ALA A 12 0.99 -1.93 7.45
C ALA A 12 2.08 -1.11 8.17
N GLU A 13 1.62 -0.13 8.94
CA GLU A 13 2.49 0.82 9.66
C GLU A 13 2.97 0.26 10.99
N ARG A 14 2.20 -0.69 11.57
CA ARG A 14 2.50 -1.34 12.85
C ARG A 14 2.63 -2.86 12.71
N PRO A 15 3.53 -3.35 11.85
CA PRO A 15 3.65 -4.77 11.58
C PRO A 15 4.13 -5.57 12.79
N LEU A 16 4.72 -4.92 13.80
CA LEU A 16 5.21 -5.54 15.05
C LEU A 16 4.20 -5.47 16.21
N ASP A 17 3.13 -4.72 16.09
CA ASP A 17 2.02 -4.77 17.05
C ASP A 17 1.22 -6.07 16.83
N ASP A 18 1.15 -6.93 17.85
CA ASP A 18 0.53 -8.26 17.76
C ASP A 18 -0.95 -8.19 17.39
N GLU A 19 -1.66 -7.21 17.93
CA GLU A 19 -3.11 -7.09 17.69
C GLU A 19 -3.38 -6.51 16.30
N ALA A 20 -2.61 -5.51 15.85
CA ALA A 20 -2.68 -4.97 14.49
C ALA A 20 -2.37 -6.07 13.48
N TRP A 21 -1.28 -6.82 13.70
CA TRP A 21 -0.88 -7.93 12.84
C TRP A 21 -1.95 -9.03 12.78
N ARG A 22 -2.45 -9.49 13.91
CA ARG A 22 -3.49 -10.53 13.98
C ARG A 22 -4.73 -10.13 13.17
N ARG A 23 -5.14 -8.87 13.26
CA ARG A 23 -6.29 -8.35 12.51
C ARG A 23 -5.99 -8.22 11.02
N LEU A 24 -4.82 -7.71 10.66
CA LEU A 24 -4.38 -7.63 9.27
C LEU A 24 -4.34 -9.04 8.64
N HIS A 25 -3.66 -9.98 9.27
CA HIS A 25 -3.57 -11.37 8.80
C HIS A 25 -4.96 -12.00 8.58
N ALA A 26 -5.90 -11.78 9.50
CA ALA A 26 -7.28 -12.26 9.35
C ALA A 26 -7.98 -11.67 8.11
N VAL A 27 -7.73 -10.40 7.79
CA VAL A 27 -8.30 -9.74 6.61
C VAL A 27 -7.64 -10.24 5.32
N LEU A 28 -6.31 -10.40 5.31
CA LEU A 28 -5.57 -10.95 4.17
C LEU A 28 -6.09 -12.34 3.78
N ARG A 29 -6.28 -13.21 4.78
CA ARG A 29 -6.84 -14.57 4.57
C ARG A 29 -8.29 -14.56 4.11
N ALA A 30 -9.11 -13.67 4.67
CA ALA A 30 -10.55 -13.61 4.39
C ALA A 30 -10.89 -13.12 2.99
N ARG A 31 -9.99 -12.33 2.36
CA ARG A 31 -10.16 -11.77 1.01
C ARG A 31 -11.57 -11.21 0.76
N PRO A 32 -12.03 -10.22 1.53
CA PRO A 32 -13.40 -9.71 1.40
C PRO A 32 -13.66 -9.22 -0.03
N GLY A 33 -14.80 -9.61 -0.60
CA GLY A 33 -15.11 -9.40 -2.02
C GLY A 33 -14.21 -10.21 -2.97
N GLY A 34 -13.40 -11.14 -2.43
CA GLY A 34 -12.41 -11.91 -3.17
C GLY A 34 -11.19 -11.10 -3.61
N PHE A 35 -11.00 -9.89 -3.09
CA PHE A 35 -9.79 -9.11 -3.34
C PHE A 35 -8.58 -9.74 -2.65
N THR A 36 -7.50 -9.90 -3.38
CA THR A 36 -6.16 -10.03 -2.79
C THR A 36 -5.77 -8.64 -2.31
N ILE A 37 -5.76 -8.46 -0.99
CA ILE A 37 -5.33 -7.21 -0.38
C ILE A 37 -3.82 -7.23 -0.31
N VAL A 38 -3.17 -6.23 -0.90
CA VAL A 38 -1.71 -6.12 -0.90
C VAL A 38 -1.28 -5.33 0.33
N PRO A 39 -0.61 -5.96 1.31
CA PRO A 39 -0.02 -5.23 2.41
C PRO A 39 1.22 -4.48 1.92
N LEU A 40 1.24 -3.17 2.10
CA LEU A 40 2.40 -2.33 1.92
C LEU A 40 3.11 -2.27 3.26
N LEU A 41 4.19 -3.02 3.39
CA LEU A 41 4.87 -3.26 4.65
C LEU A 41 5.90 -2.16 4.92
N ARG A 42 5.83 -1.54 6.09
CA ARG A 42 6.90 -0.69 6.59
C ARG A 42 8.02 -1.58 7.14
N PRO A 43 9.26 -1.48 6.59
CA PRO A 43 10.40 -2.22 7.14
C PRO A 43 10.65 -1.90 8.62
N PRO A 44 11.29 -2.79 9.37
CA PRO A 44 11.62 -2.55 10.76
C PRO A 44 12.67 -1.45 10.88
N ASP A 45 12.60 -0.67 11.93
CA ASP A 45 13.58 0.37 12.25
C ASP A 45 14.47 -0.12 13.40
N ALA A 46 15.69 -0.54 13.06
CA ALA A 46 16.67 -0.99 14.04
C ALA A 46 17.05 0.11 15.03
N ALA A 47 17.03 1.39 14.62
CA ALA A 47 17.32 2.52 15.52
C ALA A 47 16.21 2.71 16.56
N ALA A 48 14.97 2.32 16.23
CA ALA A 48 13.86 2.27 17.17
C ALA A 48 13.81 0.96 18.01
N GLY A 49 14.76 0.05 17.82
CA GLY A 49 14.82 -1.22 18.53
C GLY A 49 13.75 -2.23 18.09
N GLU A 50 13.23 -2.10 16.88
CA GLU A 50 12.22 -3.01 16.35
C GLU A 50 12.81 -4.39 16.04
N ASP A 51 12.06 -5.46 16.37
CA ASP A 51 12.48 -6.86 16.17
C ASP A 51 12.36 -7.29 14.70
N GLU A 52 13.51 -7.32 14.03
CA GLU A 52 13.63 -7.74 12.64
C GLU A 52 13.17 -9.19 12.41
N GLN A 53 13.47 -10.11 13.32
CA GLN A 53 13.12 -11.54 13.14
C GLN A 53 11.60 -11.73 13.15
N THR A 54 10.93 -11.12 14.11
CA THR A 54 9.46 -11.12 14.17
C THR A 54 8.86 -10.45 12.93
N TRP A 55 9.45 -9.34 12.48
CA TRP A 55 9.01 -8.65 11.27
C TRP A 55 9.13 -9.55 10.03
N LEU A 56 10.30 -10.17 9.81
CA LEU A 56 10.55 -11.07 8.67
C LEU A 56 9.60 -12.27 8.69
N ALA A 57 9.36 -12.87 9.85
CA ALA A 57 8.41 -13.97 9.97
C ALA A 57 7.01 -13.55 9.52
N ARG A 58 6.55 -12.36 9.92
CA ARG A 58 5.25 -11.80 9.53
C ARG A 58 5.19 -11.45 8.04
N ALA A 59 6.24 -10.83 7.51
CA ALA A 59 6.33 -10.48 6.11
C ALA A 59 6.26 -11.73 5.20
N ARG A 60 6.96 -12.80 5.56
CA ARG A 60 6.88 -14.09 4.84
C ARG A 60 5.48 -14.70 4.89
N VAL A 61 4.79 -14.62 6.03
CA VAL A 61 3.39 -15.05 6.13
C VAL A 61 2.49 -14.22 5.21
N ALA A 62 2.71 -12.91 5.13
CA ALA A 62 1.95 -12.05 4.21
C ALA A 62 2.25 -12.42 2.74
N ALA A 63 3.52 -12.57 2.37
CA ALA A 63 3.96 -12.94 1.01
C ALA A 63 3.41 -14.29 0.55
N ALA A 64 3.27 -15.26 1.47
CA ALA A 64 2.64 -16.55 1.17
C ALA A 64 1.13 -16.46 0.86
N LEU A 65 0.47 -15.36 1.23
CA LEU A 65 -0.94 -15.12 0.93
C LEU A 65 -1.17 -14.34 -0.36
N GLY A 66 -0.16 -13.68 -0.90
CA GLY A 66 -0.23 -12.89 -2.13
C GLY A 66 0.90 -11.87 -2.25
N PRO A 67 0.83 -10.98 -3.25
CA PRO A 67 1.84 -9.95 -3.44
C PRO A 67 1.94 -9.04 -2.21
N ILE A 68 3.13 -8.54 -1.96
CA ILE A 68 3.43 -7.54 -0.95
C ILE A 68 3.94 -6.26 -1.60
N GLY A 69 3.98 -5.18 -0.87
CA GLY A 69 4.62 -3.93 -1.29
C GLY A 69 5.43 -3.30 -0.17
N LEU A 70 6.16 -2.27 -0.52
CA LEU A 70 6.97 -1.46 0.38
C LEU A 70 6.22 -0.18 0.77
N HIS A 71 6.22 0.15 2.06
CA HIS A 71 5.75 1.43 2.60
C HIS A 71 6.87 2.12 3.38
N THR A 72 7.58 3.04 2.74
CA THR A 72 8.71 3.71 3.36
C THR A 72 8.25 4.81 4.30
N HIS A 73 8.58 4.72 5.60
CA HIS A 73 8.56 5.85 6.52
C HIS A 73 9.93 6.53 6.52
N TRP A 74 9.96 7.83 6.30
CA TRP A 74 11.20 8.54 5.96
C TRP A 74 12.03 8.93 7.18
N THR A 75 11.39 9.21 8.31
CA THR A 75 12.09 9.73 9.51
C THR A 75 12.14 8.71 10.63
N SER A 76 10.99 8.16 11.04
CA SER A 76 10.88 7.15 12.09
C SER A 76 9.58 6.35 11.91
N PRO A 77 9.34 5.29 12.69
CA PRO A 77 8.06 4.57 12.66
C PRO A 77 6.83 5.47 12.80
N GLU A 78 6.92 6.54 13.58
CA GLU A 78 5.80 7.48 13.83
C GLU A 78 5.81 8.69 12.89
N HIS A 79 6.91 8.96 12.19
CA HIS A 79 7.07 10.14 11.33
C HIS A 79 7.29 9.72 9.89
N ALA A 80 6.17 9.56 9.19
CA ALA A 80 6.14 9.04 7.83
C ALA A 80 6.76 9.97 6.78
N ARG A 81 6.84 11.28 7.02
CA ARG A 81 7.40 12.26 6.06
C ARG A 81 8.90 12.43 6.24
N PRO A 82 9.65 12.78 5.16
CA PRO A 82 11.06 13.06 5.30
C PRO A 82 11.28 14.36 6.07
N SER A 83 12.29 14.35 6.97
CA SER A 83 12.80 15.53 7.67
C SER A 83 14.19 15.93 7.21
N GLY A 84 14.73 15.23 6.20
CA GLY A 84 16.06 15.41 5.63
C GLY A 84 16.61 14.11 5.06
N GLY A 85 17.87 14.10 4.65
CA GLY A 85 18.54 12.94 4.08
C GLY A 85 18.27 12.75 2.58
N THR A 86 18.49 11.53 2.12
CA THR A 86 18.34 11.10 0.71
C THR A 86 17.21 10.09 0.58
N PRO A 87 15.97 10.54 0.36
CA PRO A 87 14.79 9.64 0.26
C PRO A 87 14.97 8.51 -0.74
N ALA A 88 15.47 8.78 -1.93
CA ALA A 88 15.69 7.77 -2.97
C ALA A 88 16.68 6.68 -2.54
N GLU A 89 17.77 7.03 -1.84
CA GLU A 89 18.72 6.04 -1.31
C GLU A 89 18.09 5.17 -0.23
N ARG A 90 17.20 5.73 0.58
CA ARG A 90 16.45 4.93 1.57
C ARG A 90 15.59 3.90 0.86
N VAL A 91 14.85 4.28 -0.16
CA VAL A 91 14.03 3.35 -0.97
C VAL A 91 14.89 2.25 -1.55
N ARG A 92 16.02 2.59 -2.20
CA ARG A 92 16.94 1.59 -2.76
C ARG A 92 17.44 0.60 -1.71
N ARG A 93 17.84 1.09 -0.53
CA ARG A 93 18.30 0.22 0.58
C ARG A 93 17.19 -0.68 1.10
N GLU A 94 15.99 -0.16 1.30
CA GLU A 94 14.85 -0.94 1.80
C GLU A 94 14.43 -2.03 0.80
N ILE A 95 14.43 -1.73 -0.51
CA ILE A 95 14.16 -2.72 -1.55
C ILE A 95 15.25 -3.80 -1.58
N ALA A 96 16.53 -3.40 -1.56
CA ALA A 96 17.65 -4.34 -1.55
C ALA A 96 17.57 -5.25 -0.33
N TRP A 97 17.33 -4.69 0.85
CA TRP A 97 17.19 -5.44 2.09
C TRP A 97 16.02 -6.45 2.04
N LEU A 98 14.85 -6.07 1.49
CA LEU A 98 13.74 -7.01 1.31
C LEU A 98 14.14 -8.17 0.40
N ARG A 99 14.82 -7.90 -0.73
CA ARG A 99 15.27 -8.92 -1.68
C ARG A 99 16.33 -9.85 -1.09
N GLU A 100 17.24 -9.35 -0.28
CA GLU A 100 18.22 -10.15 0.47
C GLU A 100 17.56 -11.15 1.43
N HIS A 101 16.29 -10.91 1.80
CA HIS A 101 15.50 -11.79 2.67
C HIS A 101 14.42 -12.59 1.92
N ASP A 102 14.57 -12.74 0.59
CA ASP A 102 13.61 -13.45 -0.29
C ASP A 102 12.20 -12.85 -0.29
N LEU A 103 12.09 -11.54 -0.07
CA LEU A 103 10.84 -10.80 -0.13
C LEU A 103 10.86 -9.88 -1.35
N GLU A 104 10.01 -10.18 -2.36
CA GLU A 104 9.92 -9.37 -3.56
C GLU A 104 8.71 -8.42 -3.51
N PRO A 105 8.93 -7.13 -3.21
CA PRO A 105 7.83 -6.16 -3.24
C PRO A 105 7.40 -5.88 -4.69
N ARG A 106 6.10 -5.76 -4.91
CA ARG A 106 5.52 -5.43 -6.22
C ARG A 106 5.06 -3.99 -6.30
N LEU A 107 4.68 -3.42 -5.19
CA LEU A 107 4.14 -2.08 -5.07
C LEU A 107 5.00 -1.24 -4.13
N PHE A 108 4.97 0.07 -4.35
CA PHE A 108 5.57 1.06 -3.48
C PHE A 108 4.56 2.13 -3.09
N CYS A 109 4.65 2.63 -1.86
CA CYS A 109 3.95 3.83 -1.43
C CYS A 109 4.81 4.62 -0.46
N GLY A 110 5.09 5.87 -0.79
CA GLY A 110 5.81 6.78 0.10
C GLY A 110 4.98 7.19 1.31
N GLY A 111 5.55 7.09 2.49
CA GLY A 111 4.95 7.51 3.74
C GLY A 111 4.58 8.99 3.73
N GLY A 112 3.42 9.31 4.34
CA GLY A 112 2.88 10.66 4.28
C GLY A 112 2.57 11.16 2.87
N TRP A 113 2.43 10.25 1.91
CA TRP A 113 2.22 10.49 0.48
C TRP A 113 3.38 11.26 -0.18
N TYR A 114 4.57 11.13 0.37
CA TYR A 114 5.74 11.79 -0.20
C TYR A 114 6.31 11.01 -1.37
N THR A 115 6.64 11.73 -2.43
CA THR A 115 7.46 11.28 -3.54
C THR A 115 8.15 12.49 -4.17
N ASP A 116 9.26 12.26 -4.86
CA ASP A 116 9.97 13.21 -5.72
C ASP A 116 10.53 12.47 -6.93
N ALA A 117 11.16 13.21 -7.85
CA ALA A 117 11.67 12.63 -9.10
C ALA A 117 12.73 11.53 -8.85
N GLU A 118 13.58 11.68 -7.83
CA GLU A 118 14.62 10.70 -7.51
C GLU A 118 14.02 9.43 -6.88
N VAL A 119 13.00 9.59 -6.02
CA VAL A 119 12.22 8.46 -5.46
C VAL A 119 11.48 7.73 -6.58
N GLU A 120 10.82 8.46 -7.49
CA GLU A 120 10.12 7.87 -8.64
C GLU A 120 11.07 7.07 -9.52
N GLN A 121 12.24 7.62 -9.77
CA GLN A 121 13.29 6.92 -10.54
C GLN A 121 13.75 5.65 -9.82
N ALA A 122 14.02 5.70 -8.52
CA ALA A 122 14.45 4.55 -7.74
C ALA A 122 13.40 3.42 -7.73
N VAL A 123 12.12 3.79 -7.62
CA VAL A 123 10.98 2.85 -7.68
C VAL A 123 10.86 2.20 -9.06
N ALA A 124 10.98 3.00 -10.13
CA ALA A 124 10.93 2.52 -11.50
C ALA A 124 12.12 1.60 -11.85
N GLU A 125 13.34 1.98 -11.46
CA GLU A 125 14.56 1.17 -11.64
C GLU A 125 14.45 -0.19 -10.95
N ALA A 126 13.76 -0.23 -9.82
CA ALA A 126 13.50 -1.48 -9.10
C ALA A 126 12.34 -2.31 -9.68
N GLY A 127 11.62 -1.82 -10.69
CA GLY A 127 10.49 -2.50 -11.31
C GLY A 127 9.22 -2.52 -10.44
N LEU A 128 9.11 -1.65 -9.44
CA LEU A 128 7.92 -1.54 -8.61
C LEU A 128 6.89 -0.59 -9.24
N VAL A 129 5.62 -0.86 -8.94
CA VAL A 129 4.52 0.03 -9.28
C VAL A 129 4.28 1.00 -8.11
N ASP A 130 4.32 2.29 -8.40
CA ASP A 130 4.10 3.31 -7.38
C ASP A 130 2.60 3.59 -7.15
N CYS A 131 2.19 3.47 -5.90
CA CYS A 131 0.83 3.67 -5.41
C CYS A 131 0.64 4.98 -4.66
N THR A 132 1.68 5.82 -4.58
CA THR A 132 1.61 7.08 -3.83
C THR A 132 0.51 7.98 -4.40
N ALA A 133 -0.43 8.39 -3.55
CA ALA A 133 -1.54 9.24 -3.97
C ALA A 133 -1.09 10.69 -4.17
N THR A 134 -1.67 11.33 -5.19
CA THR A 134 -1.38 12.73 -5.51
C THR A 134 -2.45 13.69 -5.04
N THR A 135 -3.68 13.21 -4.84
CA THR A 135 -4.84 14.06 -4.59
C THR A 135 -5.22 14.21 -3.12
N PHE A 136 -4.65 13.39 -2.22
CA PHE A 136 -4.97 13.41 -0.78
C PHE A 136 -3.98 14.18 0.06
N ALA A 137 -2.85 14.55 -0.51
CA ALA A 137 -1.84 15.27 0.23
C ALA A 137 -2.32 16.71 0.48
N PRO A 138 -2.24 17.23 1.71
CA PRO A 138 -2.14 18.66 1.90
C PRO A 138 -0.94 19.16 1.07
N PRO A 139 -0.86 20.45 0.71
CA PRO A 139 0.07 20.90 -0.31
C PRO A 139 1.47 20.34 -0.04
N VAL A 140 1.83 19.31 -0.79
CA VAL A 140 3.16 18.78 -0.84
C VAL A 140 3.89 19.71 -1.78
N PRO A 141 5.04 20.26 -1.40
CA PRO A 141 5.86 20.94 -2.38
C PRO A 141 6.28 19.91 -3.43
N GLU A 142 5.79 20.09 -4.61
CA GLU A 142 6.11 19.46 -5.90
C GLU A 142 7.01 18.20 -5.94
N PRO A 143 6.82 17.33 -6.94
CA PRO A 143 5.95 17.42 -8.09
C PRO A 143 4.65 16.61 -7.94
N HIS A 144 3.58 17.24 -8.31
CA HIS A 144 2.29 16.58 -8.39
C HIS A 144 2.25 15.62 -9.58
N ARG A 145 2.06 14.33 -9.34
CA ARG A 145 1.74 13.39 -10.40
C ARG A 145 0.39 13.74 -10.99
N ARG A 146 0.35 14.00 -12.26
CA ARG A 146 -0.88 13.92 -13.03
C ARG A 146 -1.11 12.46 -13.38
N VAL A 147 -2.21 11.89 -12.89
CA VAL A 147 -2.56 10.52 -13.23
C VAL A 147 -4.01 10.51 -13.69
N ASP A 148 -4.19 10.38 -14.98
CA ASP A 148 -5.51 10.23 -15.60
C ASP A 148 -5.93 8.74 -15.70
N GLY A 149 -5.53 7.91 -14.73
CA GLY A 149 -5.83 6.48 -14.68
C GLY A 149 -4.58 5.61 -14.50
N PRO A 150 -4.71 4.28 -14.54
CA PRO A 150 -3.58 3.36 -14.46
C PRO A 150 -2.66 3.60 -15.66
N ALA A 151 -1.44 4.01 -15.40
CA ALA A 151 -0.36 4.08 -16.36
C ALA A 151 0.70 3.04 -15.99
N GLN A 152 1.53 2.64 -16.93
CA GLN A 152 2.64 1.73 -16.66
C GLN A 152 3.50 2.28 -15.51
N GLY A 153 3.70 1.49 -14.46
CA GLY A 153 4.45 1.88 -13.28
C GLY A 153 3.70 2.77 -12.26
N LEU A 154 2.43 3.14 -12.52
CA LEU A 154 1.66 4.04 -11.66
C LEU A 154 0.25 3.52 -11.38
N LEU A 155 -0.07 3.28 -10.12
CA LEU A 155 -1.41 2.91 -9.65
C LEU A 155 -1.79 3.73 -8.39
N PRO A 156 -1.97 5.05 -8.51
CA PRO A 156 -2.14 5.91 -7.34
C PRO A 156 -3.38 5.55 -6.52
N ALA A 157 -3.26 5.66 -5.22
CA ALA A 157 -4.39 5.49 -4.31
C ALA A 157 -5.46 6.56 -4.57
N THR A 158 -6.71 6.13 -4.74
CA THR A 158 -7.83 7.00 -5.09
C THR A 158 -8.87 7.13 -3.99
N HIS A 159 -9.05 6.10 -3.18
CA HIS A 159 -10.11 6.04 -2.18
C HIS A 159 -9.59 5.52 -0.85
N SER A 160 -9.63 6.34 0.20
CA SER A 160 -9.57 5.80 1.54
C SER A 160 -10.78 4.89 1.81
N LEU A 161 -10.68 4.00 2.80
CA LEU A 161 -11.83 3.17 3.21
C LEU A 161 -13.08 4.01 3.49
N GLY A 162 -12.92 5.16 4.14
CA GLY A 162 -14.04 6.06 4.42
C GLY A 162 -14.68 6.66 3.17
N MET A 163 -13.87 7.01 2.16
CA MET A 163 -14.37 7.49 0.87
C MET A 163 -15.06 6.35 0.11
N LEU A 164 -14.47 5.16 0.11
CA LEU A 164 -15.05 3.98 -0.53
C LEU A 164 -16.43 3.67 0.06
N VAL A 165 -16.55 3.62 1.39
CA VAL A 165 -17.81 3.31 2.07
C VAL A 165 -18.91 4.31 1.71
N ARG A 166 -18.58 5.60 1.64
CA ARG A 166 -19.54 6.65 1.25
C ARG A 166 -19.90 6.63 -0.23
N GLY A 167 -18.93 6.25 -1.08
CA GLY A 167 -19.06 6.35 -2.53
C GLY A 167 -19.35 5.04 -3.26
N VAL A 168 -19.24 3.88 -2.61
CA VAL A 168 -19.30 2.58 -3.31
C VAL A 168 -20.63 2.30 -4.01
N LEU A 169 -21.72 2.92 -3.60
CA LEU A 169 -23.04 2.83 -4.26
C LEU A 169 -23.26 3.94 -5.30
N GLY A 170 -22.47 5.02 -5.28
CA GLY A 170 -22.52 6.12 -6.22
C GLY A 170 -21.64 5.91 -7.46
N PRO A 171 -21.41 6.97 -8.27
CA PRO A 171 -20.45 6.94 -9.37
C PRO A 171 -19.04 6.59 -8.87
N LEU A 172 -18.38 5.64 -9.54
CA LEU A 172 -16.98 5.28 -9.29
C LEU A 172 -16.16 5.49 -10.56
N PRO A 173 -14.90 5.94 -10.47
CA PRO A 173 -14.00 6.04 -11.61
C PRO A 173 -13.76 4.65 -12.22
N GLU A 174 -13.21 4.60 -13.43
CA GLU A 174 -12.90 3.33 -14.11
C GLU A 174 -11.91 2.50 -13.31
N PHE A 175 -10.88 3.13 -12.78
CA PHE A 175 -9.94 2.51 -11.85
C PHE A 175 -10.17 3.01 -10.41
N VAL A 176 -10.30 2.07 -9.48
CA VAL A 176 -10.42 2.33 -8.04
C VAL A 176 -9.26 1.68 -7.32
N HIS A 177 -8.39 2.48 -6.74
CA HIS A 177 -7.41 1.99 -5.77
C HIS A 177 -7.90 2.35 -4.36
N ALA A 178 -8.46 1.38 -3.67
CA ALA A 178 -8.90 1.54 -2.29
C ALA A 178 -7.78 1.20 -1.32
N TYR A 179 -7.57 2.04 -0.31
CA TYR A 179 -6.57 1.80 0.71
C TYR A 179 -7.11 1.98 2.13
N PHE A 180 -6.45 1.34 3.07
CA PHE A 180 -6.66 1.52 4.50
C PHE A 180 -5.37 1.26 5.27
N HIS A 181 -5.33 1.62 6.55
CA HIS A 181 -4.19 1.35 7.43
C HIS A 181 -4.52 0.19 8.36
N ASP A 182 -3.53 -0.58 8.75
CA ASP A 182 -3.67 -1.67 9.73
C ASP A 182 -4.23 -1.18 11.06
N THR A 183 -3.85 0.04 11.48
CA THR A 183 -4.40 0.73 12.66
C THR A 183 -5.92 0.93 12.58
N ALA A 184 -6.46 1.13 11.37
CA ALA A 184 -7.91 1.25 11.17
C ALA A 184 -8.67 -0.04 11.52
N LEU A 185 -7.99 -1.19 11.48
CA LEU A 185 -8.56 -2.47 11.86
C LEU A 185 -8.76 -2.62 13.39
N GLY A 186 -8.24 -1.71 14.19
CA GLY A 186 -8.57 -1.58 15.62
C GLY A 186 -10.04 -1.24 15.85
N ASP A 187 -10.65 -0.46 14.98
CA ASP A 187 -12.04 -0.03 15.10
C ASP A 187 -13.01 -1.08 14.50
N ARG A 188 -13.96 -1.56 15.31
CA ARG A 188 -14.98 -2.53 14.88
C ARG A 188 -15.83 -2.00 13.73
N ARG A 189 -16.19 -0.71 13.74
CA ARG A 189 -17.02 -0.10 12.69
C ARG A 189 -16.27 -0.10 11.36
N ARG A 190 -14.97 0.24 11.37
CA ARG A 190 -14.13 0.23 10.17
C ARG A 190 -13.94 -1.18 9.60
N ARG A 191 -13.76 -2.20 10.47
CA ARG A 191 -13.70 -3.60 10.03
C ARG A 191 -15.00 -4.06 9.40
N THR A 192 -16.15 -3.71 9.98
CA THR A 192 -17.47 -4.02 9.42
C THR A 192 -17.65 -3.31 8.07
N ALA A 193 -17.28 -2.03 8.00
CA ALA A 193 -17.34 -1.23 6.79
C ALA A 193 -16.48 -1.84 5.66
N LEU A 194 -15.25 -2.29 5.97
CA LEU A 194 -14.38 -2.97 5.02
C LEU A 194 -15.03 -4.24 4.46
N ARG A 195 -15.59 -5.07 5.34
CA ARG A 195 -16.27 -6.32 4.97
C ARG A 195 -17.53 -6.11 4.12
N GLY A 196 -18.19 -4.97 4.26
CA GLY A 196 -19.35 -4.62 3.45
C GLY A 196 -18.98 -3.94 2.13
N ALA A 197 -18.04 -2.99 2.16
CA ALA A 197 -17.70 -2.18 0.99
C ALA A 197 -16.94 -2.95 -0.09
N LEU A 198 -16.03 -3.86 0.28
CA LEU A 198 -15.24 -4.61 -0.70
C LEU A 198 -16.08 -5.59 -1.54
N PRO A 199 -17.02 -6.37 -0.99
CA PRO A 199 -17.96 -7.13 -1.83
C PRO A 199 -18.77 -6.27 -2.79
N LEU A 200 -19.26 -5.10 -2.36
CA LEU A 200 -19.96 -4.16 -3.23
C LEU A 200 -19.04 -3.60 -4.33
N LEU A 201 -17.78 -3.30 -4.02
CA LEU A 201 -16.80 -2.91 -5.02
C LEU A 201 -16.56 -4.04 -6.04
N ALA A 202 -16.46 -5.29 -5.58
CA ALA A 202 -16.25 -6.46 -6.45
C ALA A 202 -17.39 -6.72 -7.44
N LEU A 203 -18.61 -6.31 -7.11
CA LEU A 203 -19.74 -6.37 -8.05
C LEU A 203 -19.64 -5.33 -9.17
N ARG A 204 -18.81 -4.30 -9.00
CA ARG A 204 -18.76 -3.12 -9.88
C ARG A 204 -17.43 -2.95 -10.60
N ARG A 205 -16.34 -3.58 -10.10
CA ARG A 205 -14.98 -3.50 -10.62
C ARG A 205 -14.34 -4.87 -10.61
N ARG A 206 -13.64 -5.21 -11.69
CA ARG A 206 -12.80 -6.41 -11.72
C ARG A 206 -11.58 -6.19 -10.81
N ARG A 207 -11.12 -7.26 -10.22
CA ARG A 207 -9.85 -7.24 -9.47
C ARG A 207 -8.71 -7.01 -10.43
N LEU A 208 -7.84 -6.07 -10.11
CA LEU A 208 -6.65 -5.82 -10.91
C LEU A 208 -5.68 -7.00 -10.77
N ASP A 209 -5.21 -7.48 -11.89
CA ASP A 209 -4.11 -8.44 -11.95
C ASP A 209 -2.80 -7.67 -12.02
N LEU A 210 -1.98 -7.76 -10.97
CA LEU A 210 -0.71 -7.06 -10.90
C LEU A 210 0.32 -7.64 -11.87
N ASP A 211 0.22 -8.92 -12.22
CA ASP A 211 1.12 -9.53 -13.19
C ASP A 211 0.92 -8.94 -14.60
N ALA A 212 -0.33 -8.62 -14.93
CA ALA A 212 -0.66 -7.97 -16.20
C ALA A 212 -0.27 -6.47 -16.25
N VAL A 213 0.06 -5.84 -15.11
CA VAL A 213 0.47 -4.42 -15.07
C VAL A 213 1.98 -4.26 -15.28
N GLN A 214 2.76 -5.29 -14.95
CA GLN A 214 4.23 -5.26 -15.03
C GLN A 214 4.77 -5.89 -16.32
N SER A 215 3.91 -6.49 -17.14
CA SER A 215 4.24 -7.02 -18.47
C SER A 215 4.11 -5.95 -19.54
#